data_ace3600c26217743216f9e126b92961b
#
_entry.id   ace3600c26217743216f9e126b92961b
#
_cell.length_a   1.000
_cell.length_b   1.000
_cell.length_c   1.000
_cell.angle_alpha   90.00
_cell.angle_beta   90.00
_cell.angle_gamma   90.00
#
_symmetry.space_group_name_H-M   'P 1'
#
loop_
_entity.id
_entity.type
_entity.pdbx_description
1 polymer ?
#
loop_
_entity_poly.entity_id
_entity_poly.type
_entity_poly.pdbx_seq_one_letter_code
_entity_poly.pdbx_strand_id
1 'polypeptide(L)'
;MAGKRRIALLTTGGTIEKTYNESDGTLANQRSVLDVMLGSIVLDGVAIERIPVMNKDSLEMSAADHGRIAAVAGLYEDTHDGVVIVHGTDRLQFTGEALVAALGERPRVPVVLTGAMRPYELRSTDALQNLTEALVVVQVISPGVYVVMHNQVLRFPGVFKDGRNQRFMHRDKLPR
;
A
#
# COMPACT_ATOMS: atom_id res chain seq x y z
N MET A 1 21.50 15.66 14.54
CA MET A 1 21.05 14.85 13.37
C MET A 1 19.57 14.56 13.56
N ALA A 2 18.72 14.86 12.59
CA ALA A 2 17.30 14.46 12.67
C ALA A 2 17.25 12.93 12.72
N GLY A 3 16.47 12.37 13.65
CA GLY A 3 16.28 10.93 13.76
C GLY A 3 15.64 10.37 12.50
N LYS A 4 15.83 9.08 12.20
CA LYS A 4 15.12 8.40 11.11
C LYS A 4 13.61 8.45 11.34
N ARG A 5 12.82 8.68 10.29
CA ARG A 5 11.36 8.55 10.34
C ARG A 5 10.98 7.10 10.57
N ARG A 6 10.15 6.84 11.57
CA ARG A 6 9.63 5.49 11.84
C ARG A 6 8.39 5.23 11.01
N ILE A 7 8.46 4.26 10.12
CA ILE A 7 7.36 3.90 9.23
C ILE A 7 6.88 2.48 9.53
N ALA A 8 5.58 2.35 9.83
CA ALA A 8 4.91 1.06 9.93
C ALA A 8 4.56 0.58 8.51
N LEU A 9 5.13 -0.52 8.05
CA LEU A 9 4.86 -1.13 6.75
C LEU A 9 3.96 -2.35 6.93
N LEU A 10 2.66 -2.17 6.73
CA LEU A 10 1.66 -3.22 6.79
C LEU A 10 1.64 -4.00 5.48
N THR A 11 1.66 -5.33 5.56
CA THR A 11 1.59 -6.21 4.39
C THR A 11 0.29 -7.00 4.39
N THR A 12 -0.38 -7.03 3.25
CA THR A 12 -1.68 -7.69 3.11
C THR A 12 -1.71 -8.71 1.97
N GLY A 13 -0.60 -8.91 1.26
CA GLY A 13 -0.49 -9.72 0.04
C GLY A 13 -0.71 -8.90 -1.22
N GLY A 14 -1.45 -9.45 -2.17
CA GLY A 14 -1.73 -8.81 -3.47
C GLY A 14 -0.66 -9.08 -4.52
N THR A 15 -0.84 -8.51 -5.70
CA THR A 15 -0.01 -8.78 -6.89
C THR A 15 1.47 -8.46 -6.68
N ILE A 16 1.79 -7.44 -5.91
CA ILE A 16 3.16 -7.02 -5.63
C ILE A 16 4.01 -8.13 -5.00
N GLU A 17 3.38 -8.98 -4.18
CA GLU A 17 4.03 -10.08 -3.45
C GLU A 17 3.83 -11.46 -4.12
N LYS A 18 3.21 -11.54 -5.30
CA LYS A 18 3.07 -12.81 -6.01
C LYS A 18 4.43 -13.29 -6.53
N THR A 19 4.73 -14.54 -6.23
CA THR A 19 5.93 -15.25 -6.68
C THR A 19 5.55 -16.38 -7.62
N TYR A 20 6.45 -16.74 -8.55
CA TYR A 20 6.24 -17.84 -9.47
C TYR A 20 6.43 -19.18 -8.76
N ASN A 21 5.45 -20.06 -8.92
CA ASN A 21 5.53 -21.42 -8.43
C ASN A 21 5.95 -22.36 -9.59
N GLU A 22 7.15 -22.89 -9.51
CA GLU A 22 7.70 -23.77 -10.53
C GLU A 22 6.94 -25.11 -10.64
N SER A 23 6.24 -25.52 -9.56
CA SER A 23 5.56 -26.82 -9.51
C SER A 23 4.28 -26.85 -10.35
N ASP A 24 3.58 -25.73 -10.47
CA ASP A 24 2.28 -25.62 -11.15
C ASP A 24 2.22 -24.49 -12.19
N GLY A 25 3.29 -23.70 -12.31
CA GLY A 25 3.38 -22.59 -13.27
C GLY A 25 2.53 -21.37 -12.93
N THR A 26 2.05 -21.25 -11.70
CA THR A 26 1.18 -20.14 -11.27
C THR A 26 1.95 -19.02 -10.56
N LEU A 27 1.34 -17.83 -10.54
CA LEU A 27 1.76 -16.72 -9.69
C LEU A 27 0.86 -16.67 -8.46
N ALA A 28 1.42 -16.89 -7.27
CA ALA A 28 0.68 -16.94 -6.02
C ALA A 28 1.42 -16.24 -4.88
N ASN A 29 0.68 -15.82 -3.86
CA ASN A 29 1.22 -15.19 -2.65
C ASN A 29 1.80 -16.25 -1.71
N GLN A 30 2.95 -16.86 -2.06
CA GLN A 30 3.57 -17.94 -1.27
C GLN A 30 4.60 -17.39 -0.28
N ARG A 31 5.49 -16.51 -0.74
CA ARG A 31 6.55 -15.90 0.07
C ARG A 31 6.55 -14.40 -0.13
N SER A 32 6.77 -13.64 0.93
CA SER A 32 6.93 -12.20 0.80
C SER A 32 8.26 -11.88 0.13
N VAL A 33 8.20 -11.10 -0.94
CA VAL A 33 9.38 -10.56 -1.65
C VAL A 33 9.76 -9.17 -1.13
N LEU A 34 9.02 -8.65 -0.16
CA LEU A 34 9.25 -7.28 0.35
C LEU A 34 10.63 -7.13 0.99
N ASP A 35 11.19 -8.16 1.62
CA ASP A 35 12.56 -8.08 2.16
C ASP A 35 13.60 -7.91 1.05
N VAL A 36 13.39 -8.57 -0.09
CA VAL A 36 14.24 -8.42 -1.27
C VAL A 36 14.10 -7.01 -1.84
N MET A 37 12.86 -6.51 -1.94
CA MET A 37 12.59 -5.16 -2.43
C MET A 37 13.21 -4.09 -1.53
N LEU A 38 13.00 -4.19 -0.21
CA LEU A 38 13.56 -3.26 0.77
C LEU A 38 15.08 -3.31 0.79
N GLY A 39 15.68 -4.50 0.63
CA GLY A 39 17.13 -4.68 0.53
C GLY A 39 17.74 -4.08 -0.73
N SER A 40 16.95 -3.81 -1.77
CA SER A 40 17.38 -3.16 -3.00
C SER A 40 17.25 -1.63 -2.99
N ILE A 41 16.69 -1.05 -1.92
CA ILE A 41 16.47 0.39 -1.74
C ILE A 41 17.43 0.91 -0.65
N VAL A 42 18.00 2.10 -0.85
CA VAL A 42 18.75 2.78 0.21
C VAL A 42 17.79 3.50 1.15
N LEU A 43 17.77 3.09 2.41
CA LEU A 43 16.79 3.54 3.42
C LEU A 43 17.45 4.38 4.54
N ASP A 44 18.24 5.37 4.17
CA ASP A 44 18.95 6.21 5.15
C ASP A 44 18.02 7.09 5.99
N GLY A 45 16.92 7.56 5.38
CA GLY A 45 15.99 8.49 6.03
C GLY A 45 14.90 7.83 6.88
N VAL A 46 14.72 6.50 6.77
CA VAL A 46 13.60 5.78 7.40
C VAL A 46 14.06 4.58 8.20
N ALA A 47 13.30 4.25 9.25
CA ALA A 47 13.35 2.99 9.97
C ALA A 47 12.01 2.29 9.75
N ILE A 48 12.01 1.14 9.10
CA ILE A 48 10.80 0.41 8.73
C ILE A 48 10.53 -0.71 9.72
N GLU A 49 9.33 -0.71 10.31
CA GLU A 49 8.78 -1.84 11.06
C GLU A 49 7.78 -2.58 10.17
N ARG A 50 8.05 -3.85 9.86
CA ARG A 50 7.16 -4.68 9.05
C ARG A 50 6.10 -5.36 9.90
N ILE A 51 4.84 -5.19 9.49
CA ILE A 51 3.67 -5.74 10.19
C ILE A 51 2.88 -6.62 9.20
N PRO A 52 3.00 -7.95 9.29
CA PRO A 52 2.18 -8.83 8.48
C PRO A 52 0.75 -8.87 9.03
N VAL A 53 -0.20 -8.33 8.27
CA VAL A 53 -1.62 -8.31 8.64
C VAL A 53 -2.34 -9.54 8.09
N MET A 54 -2.10 -9.84 6.83
CA MET A 54 -2.61 -11.02 6.12
C MET A 54 -1.81 -11.26 4.83
N ASN A 55 -2.10 -12.36 4.13
CA ASN A 55 -1.52 -12.65 2.83
C ASN A 55 -2.63 -13.16 1.90
N LYS A 56 -3.43 -12.23 1.35
CA LYS A 56 -4.59 -12.54 0.50
C LYS A 56 -4.52 -11.85 -0.86
N ASP A 57 -5.10 -12.45 -1.88
CA ASP A 57 -5.51 -11.71 -3.07
C ASP A 57 -6.62 -10.73 -2.67
N SER A 58 -6.52 -9.47 -3.12
CA SER A 58 -7.53 -8.48 -2.75
C SER A 58 -8.93 -8.80 -3.25
N LEU A 59 -9.07 -9.59 -4.32
CA LEU A 59 -10.37 -10.07 -4.81
C LEU A 59 -11.08 -10.99 -3.80
N GLU A 60 -10.33 -11.64 -2.91
CA GLU A 60 -10.87 -12.53 -1.86
C GLU A 60 -11.13 -11.80 -0.55
N MET A 61 -10.75 -10.53 -0.43
CA MET A 61 -10.95 -9.75 0.79
C MET A 61 -12.42 -9.41 1.01
N SER A 62 -12.87 -9.63 2.24
CA SER A 62 -14.20 -9.24 2.74
C SER A 62 -14.18 -7.85 3.37
N ALA A 63 -15.36 -7.32 3.69
CA ALA A 63 -15.48 -6.07 4.46
C ALA A 63 -14.77 -6.16 5.83
N ALA A 64 -14.80 -7.34 6.46
CA ALA A 64 -14.09 -7.57 7.73
C ALA A 64 -12.57 -7.49 7.55
N ASP A 65 -12.02 -7.97 6.41
CA ASP A 65 -10.58 -7.86 6.12
C ASP A 65 -10.17 -6.39 5.96
N HIS A 66 -10.95 -5.58 5.23
CA HIS A 66 -10.70 -4.13 5.09
C HIS A 66 -10.76 -3.41 6.45
N GLY A 67 -11.76 -3.76 7.28
CA GLY A 67 -11.88 -3.23 8.64
C GLY A 67 -10.69 -3.63 9.54
N ARG A 68 -10.21 -4.88 9.43
CA ARG A 68 -9.03 -5.35 10.16
C ARG A 68 -7.77 -4.56 9.77
N ILE A 69 -7.57 -4.32 8.48
CA ILE A 69 -6.42 -3.53 7.99
C ILE A 69 -6.49 -2.11 8.59
N ALA A 70 -7.67 -1.49 8.57
CA ALA A 70 -7.87 -0.16 9.13
C ALA A 70 -7.63 -0.11 10.64
N ALA A 71 -8.12 -1.10 11.38
CA ALA A 71 -7.89 -1.20 12.83
C ALA A 71 -6.42 -1.37 13.16
N VAL A 72 -5.69 -2.22 12.43
CA VAL A 72 -4.24 -2.42 12.62
C VAL A 72 -3.48 -1.13 12.30
N ALA A 73 -3.82 -0.43 11.21
CA ALA A 73 -3.17 0.84 10.87
C ALA A 73 -3.29 1.86 12.00
N GLY A 74 -4.47 1.96 12.64
CA GLY A 74 -4.71 2.87 13.75
C GLY A 74 -3.83 2.62 14.98
N LEU A 75 -3.36 1.38 15.21
CA LEU A 75 -2.47 1.07 16.34
C LEU A 75 -1.09 1.73 16.24
N TYR A 76 -0.69 2.15 15.04
CA TYR A 76 0.64 2.69 14.78
C TYR A 76 0.68 4.23 14.72
N GLU A 77 -0.47 4.90 14.77
CA GLU A 77 -0.55 6.37 14.68
C GLU A 77 0.17 7.11 15.83
N ASP A 78 0.27 6.50 17.02
CA ASP A 78 0.89 7.12 18.18
C ASP A 78 2.39 6.82 18.31
N THR A 79 2.89 5.86 17.55
CA THR A 79 4.26 5.34 17.71
C THR A 79 5.13 5.49 16.46
N HIS A 80 4.52 5.82 15.32
CA HIS A 80 5.20 5.97 14.04
C HIS A 80 4.92 7.34 13.42
N ASP A 81 5.78 7.77 12.51
CA ASP A 81 5.65 9.01 11.76
C ASP A 81 4.78 8.85 10.51
N GLY A 82 4.42 7.62 10.15
CA GLY A 82 3.54 7.28 9.04
C GLY A 82 3.31 5.79 8.90
N VAL A 83 2.27 5.44 8.16
CA VAL A 83 1.87 4.07 7.86
C VAL A 83 1.86 3.86 6.35
N VAL A 84 2.54 2.83 5.86
CA VAL A 84 2.46 2.38 4.46
C VAL A 84 1.78 1.02 4.44
N ILE A 85 0.81 0.83 3.56
CA ILE A 85 0.05 -0.41 3.42
C ILE A 85 0.27 -0.97 2.02
N VAL A 86 0.94 -2.11 1.92
CA VAL A 86 1.08 -2.87 0.68
C VAL A 86 -0.15 -3.72 0.48
N HIS A 87 -0.85 -3.52 -0.64
CA HIS A 87 -2.19 -4.06 -0.89
C HIS A 87 -2.38 -4.50 -2.34
N GLY A 88 -3.27 -5.46 -2.57
CA GLY A 88 -3.72 -5.81 -3.90
C GLY A 88 -4.59 -4.71 -4.52
N THR A 89 -4.34 -4.37 -5.80
CA THR A 89 -4.91 -3.17 -6.42
C THR A 89 -6.41 -3.26 -6.71
N ASP A 90 -6.99 -4.47 -6.85
CA ASP A 90 -8.38 -4.63 -7.30
C ASP A 90 -9.41 -4.15 -6.27
N ARG A 91 -9.14 -4.31 -4.97
CA ARG A 91 -9.99 -3.85 -3.88
C ARG A 91 -9.33 -2.85 -2.94
N LEU A 92 -8.19 -2.28 -3.31
CA LEU A 92 -7.48 -1.26 -2.52
C LEU A 92 -8.38 -0.08 -2.16
N GLN A 93 -9.24 0.35 -3.07
CA GLN A 93 -10.18 1.44 -2.84
C GLN A 93 -11.10 1.20 -1.64
N PHE A 94 -11.55 -0.04 -1.41
CA PHE A 94 -12.41 -0.36 -0.28
C PHE A 94 -11.65 -0.29 1.05
N THR A 95 -10.38 -0.66 1.06
CA THR A 95 -9.51 -0.46 2.23
C THR A 95 -9.27 1.03 2.50
N GLY A 96 -9.07 1.83 1.44
CA GLY A 96 -8.92 3.29 1.59
C GLY A 96 -10.15 3.95 2.21
N GLU A 97 -11.36 3.58 1.76
CA GLU A 97 -12.62 4.06 2.36
C GLU A 97 -12.79 3.55 3.81
N ALA A 98 -12.43 2.30 4.09
CA ALA A 98 -12.48 1.76 5.46
C ALA A 98 -11.52 2.48 6.41
N LEU A 99 -10.33 2.86 5.94
CA LEU A 99 -9.38 3.68 6.69
C LEU A 99 -9.95 5.07 7.02
N VAL A 100 -10.57 5.74 6.04
CA VAL A 100 -11.24 7.03 6.28
C VAL A 100 -12.38 6.89 7.29
N ALA A 101 -13.18 5.83 7.17
CA ALA A 101 -14.27 5.56 8.11
C ALA A 101 -13.77 5.32 9.55
N ALA A 102 -12.64 4.62 9.71
CA ALA A 102 -12.10 4.25 11.02
C ALA A 102 -11.23 5.35 11.66
N LEU A 103 -10.40 6.05 10.87
CA LEU A 103 -9.38 6.99 11.35
C LEU A 103 -9.78 8.46 11.11
N GLY A 104 -10.84 8.70 10.33
CA GLY A 104 -11.23 10.02 9.86
C GLY A 104 -10.42 10.47 8.63
N GLU A 105 -10.82 11.61 8.05
CA GLU A 105 -10.12 12.20 6.89
C GLU A 105 -8.74 12.76 7.23
N ARG A 106 -8.46 12.98 8.51
CA ARG A 106 -7.19 13.48 9.04
C ARG A 106 -6.74 12.60 10.19
N PRO A 107 -6.19 11.41 9.90
CA PRO A 107 -5.52 10.58 10.90
C PRO A 107 -4.34 11.36 11.52
N ARG A 108 -3.77 10.86 12.61
CA ARG A 108 -2.65 11.57 13.30
C ARG A 108 -1.37 11.59 12.47
N VAL A 109 -1.17 10.59 11.63
CA VAL A 109 -0.03 10.48 10.72
C VAL A 109 -0.51 10.16 9.30
N PRO A 110 0.29 10.40 8.26
CA PRO A 110 -0.06 9.97 6.91
C PRO A 110 -0.22 8.46 6.81
N VAL A 111 -1.29 8.00 6.15
CA VAL A 111 -1.53 6.60 5.81
C VAL A 111 -1.54 6.46 4.30
N VAL A 112 -0.58 5.72 3.76
CA VAL A 112 -0.36 5.59 2.31
C VAL A 112 -0.57 4.14 1.89
N LEU A 113 -1.55 3.90 1.03
CA LEU A 113 -1.72 2.62 0.36
C LEU A 113 -0.91 2.59 -0.94
N THR A 114 -0.32 1.44 -1.22
CA THR A 114 0.39 1.16 -2.47
C THR A 114 0.25 -0.31 -2.86
N GLY A 115 0.70 -0.66 -4.04
CA GLY A 115 0.68 -2.01 -4.56
C GLY A 115 1.38 -2.08 -5.91
N ALA A 116 1.10 -3.10 -6.70
CA ALA A 116 1.61 -3.19 -8.06
C ALA A 116 0.57 -3.79 -9.01
N MET A 117 0.59 -3.35 -10.26
CA MET A 117 -0.20 -3.98 -11.33
C MET A 117 0.50 -5.25 -11.84
N ARG A 118 1.81 -5.34 -11.67
CA ARG A 118 2.64 -6.47 -12.07
C ARG A 118 3.51 -6.96 -10.92
N PRO A 119 3.59 -8.30 -10.70
CA PRO A 119 4.45 -8.88 -9.67
C PRO A 119 5.89 -8.37 -9.73
N TYR A 120 6.53 -8.28 -8.56
CA TYR A 120 7.93 -7.84 -8.48
C TYR A 120 8.89 -8.71 -9.31
N GLU A 121 8.61 -10.00 -9.44
CA GLU A 121 9.43 -10.94 -10.22
C GLU A 121 9.45 -10.65 -11.73
N LEU A 122 8.50 -9.89 -12.25
CA LEU A 122 8.48 -9.55 -13.67
C LEU A 122 9.45 -8.42 -14.00
N ARG A 123 10.20 -8.55 -15.10
CA ARG A 123 11.15 -7.52 -15.56
C ARG A 123 10.53 -6.13 -15.73
N SER A 124 9.27 -6.08 -16.16
CA SER A 124 8.53 -4.82 -16.39
C SER A 124 7.65 -4.45 -15.20
N THR A 125 8.02 -4.87 -14.00
CA THR A 125 7.26 -4.59 -12.79
C THR A 125 7.23 -3.09 -12.45
N ASP A 126 6.11 -2.63 -11.89
CA ASP A 126 5.95 -1.31 -11.28
C ASP A 126 6.13 -1.34 -9.75
N ALA A 127 6.42 -2.52 -9.19
CA ALA A 127 6.41 -2.76 -7.75
C ALA A 127 7.43 -1.90 -6.98
N LEU A 128 8.70 -1.90 -7.42
CA LEU A 128 9.76 -1.17 -6.73
C LEU A 128 9.56 0.35 -6.82
N GLN A 129 9.11 0.83 -7.98
CA GLN A 129 8.76 2.22 -8.18
C GLN A 129 7.67 2.64 -7.18
N ASN A 130 6.56 1.93 -7.15
CA ASN A 130 5.41 2.27 -6.31
C ASN A 130 5.76 2.21 -4.82
N LEU A 131 6.53 1.20 -4.38
CA LEU A 131 6.99 1.11 -3.00
C LEU A 131 7.90 2.28 -2.63
N THR A 132 8.84 2.64 -3.51
CA THR A 132 9.75 3.78 -3.29
C THR A 132 8.97 5.09 -3.21
N GLU A 133 8.03 5.33 -4.12
CA GLU A 133 7.17 6.50 -4.12
C GLU A 133 6.38 6.60 -2.79
N ALA A 134 5.77 5.50 -2.36
CA ALA A 134 5.02 5.46 -1.10
C ALA A 134 5.89 5.79 0.11
N LEU A 135 7.12 5.22 0.18
CA LEU A 135 8.07 5.47 1.25
C LEU A 135 8.60 6.91 1.27
N VAL A 136 8.71 7.57 0.12
CA VAL A 136 9.09 8.99 0.05
C VAL A 136 7.91 9.88 0.44
N VAL A 137 6.73 9.63 -0.14
CA VAL A 137 5.54 10.48 0.07
C VAL A 137 5.08 10.45 1.52
N VAL A 138 5.07 9.29 2.18
CA VAL A 138 4.63 9.17 3.58
C VAL A 138 5.44 10.04 4.55
N GLN A 139 6.68 10.40 4.20
CA GLN A 139 7.55 11.23 5.03
C GLN A 139 7.25 12.72 4.94
N VAL A 140 6.65 13.18 3.85
CA VAL A 140 6.54 14.60 3.50
C VAL A 140 5.12 15.10 3.34
N ILE A 141 4.14 14.19 3.19
CA ILE A 141 2.75 14.57 3.00
C ILE A 141 2.06 14.87 4.34
N SER A 142 1.06 15.74 4.31
CA SER A 142 0.21 16.03 5.48
C SER A 142 -0.61 14.79 5.89
N PRO A 143 -0.99 14.67 7.17
CA PRO A 143 -1.88 13.61 7.63
C PRO A 143 -3.14 13.47 6.80
N GLY A 144 -3.48 12.25 6.41
CA GLY A 144 -4.57 11.87 5.53
C GLY A 144 -4.41 10.42 5.06
N VAL A 145 -5.42 9.92 4.35
CA VAL A 145 -5.38 8.59 3.71
C VAL A 145 -5.18 8.77 2.21
N TYR A 146 -4.19 8.10 1.65
CA TYR A 146 -3.78 8.28 0.26
C TYR A 146 -3.52 6.95 -0.44
N VAL A 147 -3.64 6.91 -1.76
CA VAL A 147 -2.98 5.92 -2.60
C VAL A 147 -1.85 6.61 -3.37
N VAL A 148 -0.68 5.95 -3.40
CA VAL A 148 0.51 6.41 -4.12
C VAL A 148 0.98 5.32 -5.05
N MET A 149 0.83 5.53 -6.34
CA MET A 149 1.26 4.63 -7.41
C MET A 149 1.44 5.41 -8.72
N HIS A 150 2.40 5.00 -9.52
CA HIS A 150 2.61 5.52 -10.89
C HIS A 150 2.76 7.04 -10.94
N ASN A 151 3.57 7.62 -10.04
CA ASN A 151 3.79 9.06 -9.88
C ASN A 151 2.51 9.86 -9.58
N GLN A 152 1.48 9.21 -9.03
CA GLN A 152 0.25 9.87 -8.61
C GLN A 152 0.05 9.72 -7.12
N VAL A 153 -0.40 10.81 -6.49
CA VAL A 153 -0.85 10.85 -5.09
C VAL A 153 -2.32 11.23 -5.12
N LEU A 154 -3.20 10.33 -4.72
CA LEU A 154 -4.64 10.57 -4.67
C LEU A 154 -5.13 10.40 -3.25
N ARG A 155 -5.88 11.39 -2.76
CA ARG A 155 -6.43 11.40 -1.40
C ARG A 155 -7.80 10.76 -1.36
N PHE A 156 -8.05 9.92 -0.36
CA PHE A 156 -9.37 9.43 0.00
C PHE A 156 -10.15 10.47 0.82
N PRO A 157 -11.50 10.41 0.77
CA PRO A 157 -12.36 9.45 0.06
C PRO A 157 -12.50 9.75 -1.44
N GLY A 158 -13.07 8.79 -2.18
CA GLY A 158 -13.47 9.01 -3.58
C GLY A 158 -12.48 8.48 -4.62
N VAL A 159 -11.44 7.78 -4.20
CA VAL A 159 -10.50 7.11 -5.12
C VAL A 159 -11.06 5.78 -5.60
N PHE A 160 -10.86 5.46 -6.88
CA PHE A 160 -11.26 4.18 -7.46
C PHE A 160 -10.25 3.71 -8.51
N LYS A 161 -10.25 2.41 -8.80
CA LYS A 161 -9.43 1.80 -9.85
C LYS A 161 -10.15 1.86 -11.19
N ASP A 162 -9.53 2.51 -12.18
CA ASP A 162 -9.91 2.40 -13.58
C ASP A 162 -9.29 1.11 -14.14
N GLY A 163 -10.10 0.06 -14.23
CA GLY A 163 -9.65 -1.25 -14.69
C GLY A 163 -9.22 -1.28 -16.16
N ARG A 164 -9.70 -0.36 -17.01
CA ARG A 164 -9.31 -0.30 -18.43
C ARG A 164 -7.90 0.25 -18.60
N ASN A 165 -7.58 1.31 -17.85
CA ASN A 165 -6.29 2.00 -17.94
C ASN A 165 -5.30 1.54 -16.88
N GLN A 166 -5.66 0.56 -16.04
CA GLN A 166 -4.82 0.00 -14.97
C GLN A 166 -4.19 1.09 -14.08
N ARG A 167 -5.02 2.06 -13.63
CA ARG A 167 -4.60 3.18 -12.79
C ARG A 167 -5.68 3.57 -11.79
N PHE A 168 -5.27 4.27 -10.75
CA PHE A 168 -6.21 4.91 -9.82
C PHE A 168 -6.61 6.29 -10.31
N MET A 169 -7.85 6.67 -10.02
CA MET A 169 -8.43 7.98 -10.34
C MET A 169 -9.25 8.47 -9.15
N HIS A 170 -9.47 9.78 -9.08
CA HIS A 170 -10.42 10.38 -8.14
C HIS A 170 -11.72 10.70 -8.87
N ARG A 171 -12.87 10.49 -8.20
CA ARG A 171 -14.22 10.70 -8.78
C ARG A 171 -14.43 12.12 -9.28
N ASP A 172 -13.87 13.12 -8.62
CA ASP A 172 -13.97 14.52 -9.02
C ASP A 172 -13.29 14.85 -10.36
N LYS A 173 -12.43 13.94 -10.85
CA LYS A 173 -11.75 14.08 -12.15
C LYS A 173 -12.45 13.34 -13.30
N LEU A 174 -13.62 12.77 -13.05
CA LEU A 174 -14.43 12.18 -14.12
C LEU A 174 -15.08 13.30 -14.93
N PRO A 175 -15.04 13.25 -16.27
CA PRO A 175 -15.80 14.18 -17.10
C PRO A 175 -17.30 14.03 -16.76
N ARG A 176 -17.97 15.16 -16.57
CA ARG A 176 -19.42 15.24 -16.37
C ARG A 176 -20.15 14.86 -17.64
#